data_1ac45c3953fc701e921285e7f65fa680
#
_entry.id   1ac45c3953fc701e921285e7f65fa680
#
_cell.length_a   1.000
_cell.length_b   1.000
_cell.length_c   1.000
_cell.angle_alpha   90.00
_cell.angle_beta   90.00
_cell.angle_gamma   90.00
#
_symmetry.space_group_name_H-M   'P 1'
#
loop_
_entity.id
_entity.type
_entity.pdbx_description
1 polymer ?
#
loop_
_entity_poly.entity_id
_entity_poly.type
_entity_poly.pdbx_seq_one_letter_code
_entity_poly.pdbx_strand_id
1 'polypeptide(L)'
;MTAPFATSSLLPPATARQDARWQRLCRGWSRDQLLQLILLVLGIALLTGGLLLPLLTMLHKSLQDENGLWVGLANFSAYFDSPHLGRTIGNTLWLGVLITALVVTIAFGYAYALTRTCMPGKGLFRLIGLIPLLMPSLLPAISLVYWFGNQGIAKGLLGGESIYGPIGIVIGLGFWCFPHALMILITALGQSDARLYEASRVLGSSGWRTFVTVTLPTARYGLLSAAIAVFTLTICDFGVAKVIGGQYSVLATDIYRQVIGMQNFSLGAVASVTLLLPALLSFALEHRVRSKMQEQSSTKAVPYQPKPHRLRDLLALGWCTLWALLFLALVGMAVYGSLVQFWPYNLGLTLDHYAFDSNSVYGWQPFANTLQLGLYSALIGTVLVMVLAWAQEKGRHFAPLRQLLHLLAMLSLAVPGMVLGLGYIFFFNGNPLFGSLYGTLPLMVLSCVIHYYTVGHMTALTSLKQLPKELELVAISLRIPLWKAFWRVTLPASLPALLEIFIYLFVNAMTTTSAVIFLYSSDSVLASIAVLNMEDSGDTAAAAAMATLILLAAATVKLLQLFLSRALLDRTQRWRHQ
;
A
#
# COMPACT_ATOMS: atom_id res chain seq x y z
N MET A 1 -35.58 25.68 -64.11
CA MET A 1 -34.32 25.06 -64.58
C MET A 1 -33.30 25.25 -63.50
N THR A 2 -33.17 24.28 -62.61
CA THR A 2 -32.23 24.28 -61.47
C THR A 2 -31.45 23.00 -61.58
N ALA A 3 -30.14 23.10 -61.77
CA ALA A 3 -29.20 21.98 -61.72
C ALA A 3 -28.74 21.72 -60.29
N PRO A 4 -28.61 20.46 -59.81
CA PRO A 4 -28.07 20.16 -58.50
C PRO A 4 -26.52 20.04 -58.52
N PHE A 5 -25.87 20.71 -57.59
CA PHE A 5 -24.44 20.52 -57.33
C PHE A 5 -24.21 19.17 -56.64
N ALA A 6 -23.52 18.27 -57.34
CA ALA A 6 -23.01 17.04 -56.80
C ALA A 6 -21.67 17.32 -56.10
N THR A 7 -21.63 17.25 -54.75
CA THR A 7 -20.39 17.21 -53.96
C THR A 7 -19.82 15.80 -53.99
N SER A 8 -18.85 15.56 -54.86
CA SER A 8 -18.05 14.34 -54.83
C SER A 8 -17.07 14.40 -53.66
N SER A 9 -17.26 13.56 -52.63
CA SER A 9 -16.33 13.29 -51.56
C SER A 9 -15.12 12.53 -52.13
N LEU A 10 -14.05 13.24 -52.48
CA LEU A 10 -12.77 12.67 -52.87
C LEU A 10 -12.08 12.07 -51.63
N LEU A 11 -12.30 10.80 -51.37
CA LEU A 11 -11.39 10.01 -50.51
C LEU A 11 -10.07 9.85 -51.27
N PRO A 12 -8.91 10.15 -50.66
CA PRO A 12 -7.62 9.96 -51.31
C PRO A 12 -7.40 8.47 -51.62
N PRO A 13 -6.82 8.14 -52.77
CA PRO A 13 -6.62 6.76 -53.23
C PRO A 13 -5.78 5.97 -52.22
N ALA A 14 -6.01 4.66 -52.11
CA ALA A 14 -5.38 3.75 -51.15
C ALA A 14 -3.83 3.78 -51.21
N THR A 15 -3.27 4.07 -52.37
CA THR A 15 -1.82 4.28 -52.59
C THR A 15 -1.27 5.49 -51.81
N ALA A 16 -1.99 6.61 -51.76
CA ALA A 16 -1.58 7.79 -51.03
C ALA A 16 -1.58 7.55 -49.48
N ARG A 17 -2.40 6.64 -48.99
CA ARG A 17 -2.38 6.23 -47.56
C ARG A 17 -1.20 5.30 -47.24
N GLN A 18 -0.79 4.45 -48.19
CA GLN A 18 0.40 3.61 -48.03
C GLN A 18 1.68 4.45 -48.11
N ASP A 19 1.81 5.37 -49.04
CA ASP A 19 2.98 6.27 -49.14
C ASP A 19 3.13 7.18 -47.92
N ALA A 20 2.03 7.70 -47.39
CA ALA A 20 2.04 8.47 -46.15
C ALA A 20 2.43 7.63 -44.90
N ARG A 21 2.20 6.34 -44.93
CA ARG A 21 2.67 5.40 -43.89
C ARG A 21 4.16 5.13 -44.00
N TRP A 22 4.65 4.88 -45.21
CA TRP A 22 6.10 4.68 -45.47
C TRP A 22 6.92 5.94 -45.23
N GLN A 23 6.43 7.11 -45.63
CA GLN A 23 7.10 8.40 -45.34
C GLN A 23 7.13 8.73 -43.84
N ARG A 24 6.17 8.26 -43.04
CA ARG A 24 6.24 8.38 -41.56
C ARG A 24 7.23 7.41 -40.94
N LEU A 25 7.45 6.24 -41.51
CA LEU A 25 8.46 5.26 -41.03
C LEU A 25 9.89 5.69 -41.38
N CYS A 26 10.06 6.43 -42.52
CA CYS A 26 11.37 6.92 -42.93
C CYS A 26 11.77 8.27 -42.33
N ARG A 27 10.86 8.99 -41.64
CA ARG A 27 11.20 10.20 -40.90
C ARG A 27 11.89 9.76 -39.60
N GLY A 28 13.19 10.02 -39.48
CA GLY A 28 13.95 9.75 -38.27
C GLY A 28 13.22 10.31 -37.03
N TRP A 29 13.17 9.52 -35.96
CA TRP A 29 12.50 9.89 -34.71
C TRP A 29 13.08 11.19 -34.16
N SER A 30 12.22 12.09 -33.67
CA SER A 30 12.69 13.27 -32.95
C SER A 30 13.39 12.85 -31.65
N ARG A 31 14.30 13.67 -31.17
CA ARG A 31 15.01 13.41 -29.89
C ARG A 31 14.04 13.17 -28.74
N ASP A 32 12.90 13.85 -28.72
CA ASP A 32 11.87 13.70 -27.69
C ASP A 32 11.13 12.35 -27.81
N GLN A 33 10.90 11.87 -29.05
CA GLN A 33 10.31 10.54 -29.28
C GLN A 33 11.27 9.43 -28.84
N LEU A 34 12.56 9.58 -29.17
CA LEU A 34 13.57 8.61 -28.76
C LEU A 34 13.70 8.54 -27.23
N LEU A 35 13.74 9.70 -26.57
CA LEU A 35 13.77 9.78 -25.12
C LEU A 35 12.55 9.09 -24.49
N GLN A 36 11.35 9.38 -24.99
CA GLN A 36 10.11 8.74 -24.53
C GLN A 36 10.16 7.22 -24.72
N LEU A 37 10.62 6.75 -25.89
CA LEU A 37 10.74 5.31 -26.15
C LEU A 37 11.69 4.62 -25.17
N ILE A 38 12.88 5.20 -24.98
CA ILE A 38 13.90 4.67 -24.07
C ILE A 38 13.33 4.56 -22.66
N LEU A 39 12.68 5.61 -22.15
CA LEU A 39 12.09 5.62 -20.82
C LEU A 39 10.98 4.57 -20.67
N LEU A 40 10.09 4.44 -21.68
CA LEU A 40 9.03 3.43 -21.65
C LEU A 40 9.60 2.01 -21.69
N VAL A 41 10.59 1.74 -22.54
CA VAL A 41 11.23 0.42 -22.66
C VAL A 41 11.98 0.08 -21.37
N LEU A 42 12.75 1.02 -20.80
CA LEU A 42 13.43 0.81 -19.51
C LEU A 42 12.44 0.56 -18.37
N GLY A 43 11.33 1.31 -18.32
CA GLY A 43 10.30 1.11 -17.30
C GLY A 43 9.61 -0.25 -17.44
N ILE A 44 9.26 -0.65 -18.67
CA ILE A 44 8.69 -1.97 -18.94
C ILE A 44 9.69 -3.08 -18.58
N ALA A 45 10.95 -2.94 -18.97
CA ALA A 45 11.99 -3.92 -18.66
C ALA A 45 12.19 -4.07 -17.14
N LEU A 46 12.20 -2.94 -16.41
CA LEU A 46 12.33 -2.94 -14.96
C LEU A 46 11.14 -3.64 -14.28
N LEU A 47 9.90 -3.29 -14.65
CA LEU A 47 8.72 -3.92 -14.07
C LEU A 47 8.57 -5.38 -14.50
N THR A 48 8.97 -5.72 -15.72
CA THR A 48 9.01 -7.12 -16.17
C THR A 48 10.06 -7.92 -15.39
N GLY A 49 11.27 -7.40 -15.26
CA GLY A 49 12.37 -8.06 -14.53
C GLY A 49 12.16 -8.11 -13.02
N GLY A 50 11.60 -7.04 -12.44
CA GLY A 50 11.37 -6.94 -10.99
C GLY A 50 10.04 -7.53 -10.51
N LEU A 51 9.04 -7.70 -11.37
CA LEU A 51 7.73 -8.20 -10.98
C LEU A 51 7.35 -9.47 -11.74
N LEU A 52 7.26 -9.38 -13.08
CA LEU A 52 6.67 -10.46 -13.89
C LEU A 52 7.55 -11.71 -13.93
N LEU A 53 8.86 -11.57 -14.20
CA LEU A 53 9.77 -12.72 -14.27
C LEU A 53 9.88 -13.46 -12.93
N PRO A 54 10.06 -12.82 -11.76
CA PRO A 54 10.00 -13.51 -10.47
C PRO A 54 8.69 -14.27 -10.23
N LEU A 55 7.55 -13.71 -10.61
CA LEU A 55 6.26 -14.40 -10.49
C LEU A 55 6.15 -15.60 -11.43
N LEU A 56 6.64 -15.48 -12.66
CA LEU A 56 6.65 -16.59 -13.60
C LEU A 56 7.60 -17.72 -13.16
N THR A 57 8.76 -17.39 -12.60
CA THR A 57 9.68 -18.41 -12.03
C THR A 57 9.09 -19.10 -10.82
N MET A 58 8.37 -18.38 -9.95
CA MET A 58 7.63 -18.97 -8.83
C MET A 58 6.53 -19.92 -9.34
N LEU A 59 5.74 -19.48 -10.32
CA LEU A 59 4.72 -20.33 -10.94
C LEU A 59 5.33 -21.58 -11.59
N HIS A 60 6.45 -21.43 -12.29
CA HIS A 60 7.17 -22.56 -12.86
C HIS A 60 7.65 -23.53 -11.77
N LYS A 61 8.20 -22.99 -10.65
CA LYS A 61 8.69 -23.81 -9.54
C LYS A 61 7.56 -24.57 -8.83
N SER A 62 6.33 -24.03 -8.77
CA SER A 62 5.17 -24.73 -8.21
C SER A 62 4.77 -26.00 -8.99
N LEU A 63 5.23 -26.12 -10.26
CA LEU A 63 4.98 -27.25 -11.15
C LEU A 63 6.15 -28.24 -11.21
N GLN A 64 7.22 -28.02 -10.42
CA GLN A 64 8.40 -28.85 -10.31
C GLN A 64 8.48 -29.50 -8.93
N ASP A 65 9.10 -30.70 -8.85
CA ASP A 65 9.48 -31.31 -7.57
C ASP A 65 10.72 -30.62 -6.94
N GLU A 66 11.20 -31.16 -5.83
CA GLU A 66 12.40 -30.67 -5.15
C GLU A 66 13.67 -30.83 -6.01
N ASN A 67 13.72 -31.80 -6.90
CA ASN A 67 14.83 -32.08 -7.81
C ASN A 67 14.77 -31.26 -9.11
N GLY A 68 13.74 -30.43 -9.29
CA GLY A 68 13.53 -29.61 -10.48
C GLY A 68 12.88 -30.35 -11.65
N LEU A 69 12.40 -31.59 -11.45
CA LEU A 69 11.66 -32.32 -12.47
C LEU A 69 10.24 -31.81 -12.60
N TRP A 70 9.72 -31.76 -13.81
CA TRP A 70 8.36 -31.33 -14.08
C TRP A 70 7.34 -32.37 -13.64
N VAL A 71 6.52 -32.02 -12.63
CA VAL A 71 5.47 -32.89 -12.08
C VAL A 71 4.05 -32.38 -12.36
N GLY A 72 3.92 -31.27 -13.09
CA GLY A 72 2.63 -30.67 -13.40
C GLY A 72 1.88 -30.25 -12.14
N LEU A 73 0.62 -30.66 -12.01
CA LEU A 73 -0.24 -30.31 -10.89
C LEU A 73 -0.11 -31.24 -9.67
N ALA A 74 0.84 -32.18 -9.64
CA ALA A 74 0.99 -33.13 -8.53
C ALA A 74 1.26 -32.43 -7.19
N ASN A 75 2.07 -31.34 -7.18
CA ASN A 75 2.29 -30.55 -5.97
C ASN A 75 1.01 -29.88 -5.46
N PHE A 76 0.14 -29.45 -6.38
CA PHE A 76 -1.15 -28.88 -6.01
C PHE A 76 -2.07 -29.93 -5.42
N SER A 77 -2.18 -31.14 -6.03
CA SER A 77 -2.97 -32.21 -5.44
C SER A 77 -2.44 -32.62 -4.07
N ALA A 78 -1.13 -32.83 -3.91
CA ALA A 78 -0.51 -33.15 -2.63
C ALA A 78 -0.75 -32.06 -1.56
N TYR A 79 -0.71 -30.79 -1.95
CA TYR A 79 -0.98 -29.68 -1.05
C TYR A 79 -2.48 -29.61 -0.68
N PHE A 80 -3.40 -29.77 -1.65
CA PHE A 80 -4.85 -29.73 -1.43
C PHE A 80 -5.39 -30.97 -0.70
N ASP A 81 -4.77 -32.12 -0.82
CA ASP A 81 -5.13 -33.33 -0.08
C ASP A 81 -4.70 -33.29 1.39
N SER A 82 -3.86 -32.31 1.78
CA SER A 82 -3.44 -32.11 3.15
C SER A 82 -4.61 -31.61 4.02
N PRO A 83 -5.00 -32.31 5.10
CA PRO A 83 -6.09 -31.87 5.99
C PRO A 83 -5.85 -30.50 6.64
N HIS A 84 -4.60 -30.07 6.72
CA HIS A 84 -4.19 -28.80 7.29
C HIS A 84 -4.54 -27.62 6.38
N LEU A 85 -4.43 -27.80 5.06
CA LEU A 85 -4.62 -26.72 4.11
C LEU A 85 -6.05 -26.20 4.06
N GLY A 86 -7.04 -27.10 4.03
CA GLY A 86 -8.44 -26.70 4.01
C GLY A 86 -8.78 -25.78 5.19
N ARG A 87 -8.20 -26.06 6.38
CA ARG A 87 -8.31 -25.18 7.56
C ARG A 87 -7.58 -23.86 7.34
N THR A 88 -6.37 -23.87 6.82
CA THR A 88 -5.55 -22.66 6.58
C THR A 88 -6.21 -21.69 5.59
N ILE A 89 -6.76 -22.21 4.48
CA ILE A 89 -7.54 -21.41 3.52
C ILE A 89 -8.81 -20.88 4.18
N GLY A 90 -9.57 -21.76 4.85
CA GLY A 90 -10.78 -21.37 5.57
C GLY A 90 -10.52 -20.28 6.60
N ASN A 91 -9.47 -20.43 7.41
CA ASN A 91 -9.03 -19.44 8.39
C ASN A 91 -8.70 -18.10 7.74
N THR A 92 -7.92 -18.11 6.64
CA THR A 92 -7.52 -16.89 5.93
C THR A 92 -8.73 -16.14 5.38
N LEU A 93 -9.65 -16.84 4.72
CA LEU A 93 -10.84 -16.22 4.13
C LEU A 93 -11.82 -15.75 5.21
N TRP A 94 -12.02 -16.54 6.26
CA TRP A 94 -12.90 -16.20 7.38
C TRP A 94 -12.39 -14.94 8.10
N LEU A 95 -11.10 -14.89 8.47
CA LEU A 95 -10.48 -13.71 9.07
C LEU A 95 -10.55 -12.51 8.12
N GLY A 96 -10.28 -12.71 6.83
CA GLY A 96 -10.39 -11.68 5.82
C GLY A 96 -11.76 -11.02 5.80
N VAL A 97 -12.83 -11.81 5.80
CA VAL A 97 -14.22 -11.32 5.81
C VAL A 97 -14.57 -10.66 7.13
N LEU A 98 -14.25 -11.30 8.27
CA LEU A 98 -14.57 -10.80 9.60
C LEU A 98 -13.90 -9.45 9.87
N ILE A 99 -12.58 -9.38 9.66
CA ILE A 99 -11.80 -8.14 9.88
C ILE A 99 -12.28 -7.05 8.94
N THR A 100 -12.55 -7.36 7.68
CA THR A 100 -13.10 -6.40 6.72
C THR A 100 -14.43 -5.81 7.21
N ALA A 101 -15.37 -6.65 7.64
CA ALA A 101 -16.67 -6.20 8.14
C ALA A 101 -16.50 -5.28 9.37
N LEU A 102 -15.66 -5.66 10.33
CA LEU A 102 -15.41 -4.88 11.53
C LEU A 102 -14.71 -3.55 11.22
N VAL A 103 -13.59 -3.59 10.49
CA VAL A 103 -12.78 -2.41 10.19
C VAL A 103 -13.55 -1.40 9.35
N VAL A 104 -14.25 -1.84 8.30
CA VAL A 104 -15.01 -0.94 7.43
C VAL A 104 -16.16 -0.28 8.20
N THR A 105 -16.83 -1.03 9.07
CA THR A 105 -17.92 -0.49 9.91
C THR A 105 -17.38 0.58 10.88
N ILE A 106 -16.30 0.28 11.60
CA ILE A 106 -15.67 1.20 12.55
C ILE A 106 -15.14 2.44 11.83
N ALA A 107 -14.41 2.24 10.74
CA ALA A 107 -13.82 3.31 9.95
C ALA A 107 -14.88 4.18 9.27
N PHE A 108 -16.02 3.61 8.85
CA PHE A 108 -17.13 4.38 8.30
C PHE A 108 -17.74 5.30 9.35
N GLY A 109 -18.02 4.79 10.56
CA GLY A 109 -18.49 5.62 11.68
C GLY A 109 -17.51 6.76 12.02
N TYR A 110 -16.22 6.45 12.03
CA TYR A 110 -15.17 7.43 12.29
C TYR A 110 -15.05 8.47 11.16
N ALA A 111 -15.05 8.04 9.90
CA ALA A 111 -15.03 8.92 8.72
C ALA A 111 -16.29 9.81 8.65
N TYR A 112 -17.46 9.24 8.98
CA TYR A 112 -18.72 9.98 9.10
C TYR A 112 -18.61 11.07 10.18
N ALA A 113 -18.09 10.75 11.34
CA ALA A 113 -17.87 11.70 12.42
C ALA A 113 -16.96 12.85 11.98
N LEU A 114 -15.84 12.56 11.31
CA LEU A 114 -14.92 13.59 10.81
C LEU A 114 -15.50 14.47 9.71
N THR A 115 -16.36 13.93 8.84
CA THR A 115 -16.82 14.63 7.62
C THR A 115 -18.23 15.20 7.74
N ARG A 116 -19.12 14.60 8.56
CA ARG A 116 -20.56 14.88 8.61
C ARG A 116 -21.04 15.53 9.91
N THR A 117 -20.17 15.77 10.87
CA THR A 117 -20.51 16.38 12.17
C THR A 117 -19.72 17.66 12.39
N CYS A 118 -20.09 18.41 13.41
CA CYS A 118 -19.36 19.60 13.89
C CYS A 118 -18.61 19.31 15.20
N MET A 119 -18.23 18.06 15.48
CA MET A 119 -17.50 17.72 16.70
C MET A 119 -16.17 18.48 16.80
N PRO A 120 -15.71 18.87 18.00
CA PRO A 120 -14.42 19.50 18.19
C PRO A 120 -13.26 18.52 17.97
N GLY A 121 -12.06 19.05 17.71
CA GLY A 121 -10.83 18.24 17.67
C GLY A 121 -10.67 17.30 16.46
N LYS A 122 -11.41 17.51 15.35
CA LYS A 122 -11.34 16.65 14.15
C LYS A 122 -9.92 16.40 13.63
N GLY A 123 -9.05 17.43 13.67
CA GLY A 123 -7.67 17.31 13.24
C GLY A 123 -6.87 16.32 14.09
N LEU A 124 -7.06 16.37 15.42
CA LEU A 124 -6.43 15.46 16.37
C LEU A 124 -6.91 14.01 16.15
N PHE A 125 -8.24 13.80 16.07
CA PHE A 125 -8.79 12.46 15.80
C PHE A 125 -8.33 11.91 14.46
N ARG A 126 -8.26 12.74 13.41
CA ARG A 126 -7.70 12.33 12.13
C ARG A 126 -6.23 11.91 12.25
N LEU A 127 -5.43 12.66 13.01
CA LEU A 127 -4.02 12.31 13.25
C LEU A 127 -3.90 10.97 13.97
N ILE A 128 -4.64 10.77 15.08
CA ILE A 128 -4.62 9.53 15.87
C ILE A 128 -5.05 8.33 14.99
N GLY A 129 -6.11 8.49 14.19
CA GLY A 129 -6.58 7.42 13.29
C GLY A 129 -5.58 7.03 12.20
N LEU A 130 -4.56 7.86 11.94
CA LEU A 130 -3.51 7.59 10.95
C LEU A 130 -2.20 7.09 11.58
N ILE A 131 -2.06 7.08 12.90
CA ILE A 131 -0.85 6.58 13.60
C ILE A 131 -0.47 5.15 13.15
N PRO A 132 -1.41 4.18 12.99
CA PRO A 132 -1.04 2.83 12.62
C PRO A 132 -0.30 2.70 11.28
N LEU A 133 -0.41 3.68 10.37
CA LEU A 133 0.38 3.72 9.12
C LEU A 133 1.89 3.85 9.33
N LEU A 134 2.31 4.34 10.48
CA LEU A 134 3.72 4.60 10.80
C LEU A 134 4.39 3.41 11.50
N MET A 135 3.64 2.34 11.74
CA MET A 135 4.07 1.21 12.55
C MET A 135 4.27 -0.04 11.70
N PRO A 136 5.33 -0.84 11.96
CA PRO A 136 5.40 -2.18 11.42
C PRO A 136 4.22 -3.03 11.92
N SER A 137 3.71 -3.95 11.11
CA SER A 137 2.56 -4.80 11.46
C SER A 137 2.81 -5.69 12.70
N LEU A 138 4.07 -5.94 13.03
CA LEU A 138 4.50 -6.67 14.23
C LEU A 138 4.19 -5.93 15.54
N LEU A 139 4.27 -4.59 15.56
CA LEU A 139 4.18 -3.80 16.80
C LEU A 139 2.83 -3.92 17.51
N PRO A 140 1.66 -3.83 16.83
CA PRO A 140 0.37 -4.05 17.49
C PRO A 140 0.24 -5.47 18.06
N ALA A 141 0.83 -6.48 17.45
CA ALA A 141 0.83 -7.84 17.98
C ALA A 141 1.64 -7.95 19.28
N ILE A 142 2.84 -7.38 19.33
CA ILE A 142 3.67 -7.28 20.55
C ILE A 142 2.91 -6.53 21.66
N SER A 143 2.26 -5.41 21.34
CA SER A 143 1.44 -4.68 22.30
C SER A 143 0.31 -5.54 22.89
N LEU A 144 -0.36 -6.35 22.06
CA LEU A 144 -1.40 -7.27 22.52
C LEU A 144 -0.85 -8.36 23.44
N VAL A 145 0.38 -8.82 23.24
CA VAL A 145 1.05 -9.76 24.14
C VAL A 145 1.23 -9.13 25.53
N TYR A 146 1.64 -7.88 25.64
CA TYR A 146 1.72 -7.16 26.91
C TYR A 146 0.36 -6.91 27.55
N TRP A 147 -0.69 -6.59 26.77
CA TRP A 147 -2.04 -6.39 27.30
C TRP A 147 -2.70 -7.69 27.75
N PHE A 148 -2.69 -8.72 26.92
CA PHE A 148 -3.57 -9.88 27.03
C PHE A 148 -2.85 -11.24 26.97
N GLY A 149 -1.54 -11.25 26.79
CA GLY A 149 -0.75 -12.48 26.74
C GLY A 149 -0.78 -13.26 28.05
N ASN A 150 0.01 -14.31 28.15
CA ASN A 150 0.00 -15.19 29.33
C ASN A 150 0.28 -14.44 30.65
N GLN A 151 1.07 -13.40 30.58
CA GLN A 151 1.41 -12.49 31.70
C GLN A 151 0.84 -11.09 31.50
N GLY A 152 -0.18 -10.93 30.65
CA GLY A 152 -0.77 -9.63 30.31
C GLY A 152 -1.58 -9.03 31.45
N ILE A 153 -1.51 -7.69 31.62
CA ILE A 153 -2.22 -6.94 32.68
C ILE A 153 -3.74 -7.14 32.59
N ALA A 154 -4.28 -7.17 31.39
CA ALA A 154 -5.72 -7.23 31.12
C ALA A 154 -6.20 -8.64 30.68
N LYS A 155 -5.41 -9.68 30.89
CA LYS A 155 -5.75 -11.07 30.54
C LYS A 155 -7.12 -11.51 31.05
N GLY A 156 -7.49 -11.07 32.26
CA GLY A 156 -8.78 -11.39 32.87
C GLY A 156 -10.00 -10.89 32.10
N LEU A 157 -9.86 -9.86 31.24
CA LEU A 157 -10.95 -9.35 30.42
C LEU A 157 -11.35 -10.31 29.28
N LEU A 158 -10.49 -11.27 28.94
CA LEU A 158 -10.76 -12.27 27.90
C LEU A 158 -11.64 -13.45 28.39
N GLY A 159 -12.06 -13.44 29.66
CA GLY A 159 -12.97 -14.48 30.18
C GLY A 159 -12.41 -15.91 30.13
N GLY A 160 -11.08 -16.07 30.10
CA GLY A 160 -10.41 -17.37 29.98
C GLY A 160 -9.95 -17.74 28.56
N GLU A 161 -10.40 -16.99 27.54
CA GLU A 161 -9.93 -17.18 26.17
C GLU A 161 -8.48 -16.69 25.99
N SER A 162 -7.77 -17.29 25.04
CA SER A 162 -6.39 -16.91 24.70
C SER A 162 -6.37 -15.79 23.67
N ILE A 163 -5.52 -14.79 23.89
CA ILE A 163 -5.23 -13.78 22.86
C ILE A 163 -4.47 -14.37 21.66
N TYR A 164 -3.71 -15.47 21.91
CA TYR A 164 -2.97 -16.14 20.84
C TYR A 164 -3.95 -16.94 19.97
N GLY A 165 -4.10 -16.51 18.71
CA GLY A 165 -5.02 -17.09 17.75
C GLY A 165 -5.91 -16.04 17.05
N PRO A 166 -7.13 -16.40 16.68
CA PRO A 166 -8.00 -15.56 15.86
C PRO A 166 -8.34 -14.22 16.53
N ILE A 167 -8.52 -14.18 17.86
CA ILE A 167 -8.85 -12.95 18.60
C ILE A 167 -7.75 -11.92 18.45
N GLY A 168 -6.50 -12.32 18.72
CA GLY A 168 -5.35 -11.41 18.59
C GLY A 168 -5.12 -10.96 17.15
N ILE A 169 -5.28 -11.86 16.18
CA ILE A 169 -5.17 -11.52 14.76
C ILE A 169 -6.22 -10.48 14.37
N VAL A 170 -7.48 -10.65 14.79
CA VAL A 170 -8.59 -9.73 14.50
C VAL A 170 -8.31 -8.33 15.07
N ILE A 171 -7.85 -8.23 16.31
CA ILE A 171 -7.56 -6.94 16.96
C ILE A 171 -6.33 -6.30 16.31
N GLY A 172 -5.24 -7.05 16.14
CA GLY A 172 -3.97 -6.54 15.60
C GLY A 172 -4.11 -6.07 14.14
N LEU A 173 -4.70 -6.89 13.27
CA LEU A 173 -4.95 -6.51 11.88
C LEU A 173 -6.05 -5.46 11.76
N GLY A 174 -7.06 -5.51 12.64
CA GLY A 174 -8.10 -4.49 12.71
C GLY A 174 -7.51 -3.11 12.96
N PHE A 175 -6.59 -3.00 13.89
CA PHE A 175 -5.83 -1.79 14.16
C PHE A 175 -4.97 -1.37 12.96
N TRP A 176 -4.22 -2.29 12.39
CA TRP A 176 -3.27 -2.00 11.31
C TRP A 176 -3.97 -1.61 9.99
N CYS A 177 -5.09 -2.26 9.65
CA CYS A 177 -5.85 -1.98 8.42
C CYS A 177 -6.74 -0.73 8.52
N PHE A 178 -7.06 -0.27 9.74
CA PHE A 178 -8.00 0.83 9.98
C PHE A 178 -7.69 2.12 9.22
N PRO A 179 -6.46 2.67 9.21
CA PRO A 179 -6.16 3.92 8.54
C PRO A 179 -6.36 3.85 7.02
N HIS A 180 -6.15 2.70 6.40
CA HIS A 180 -6.38 2.50 4.96
C HIS A 180 -7.87 2.65 4.61
N ALA A 181 -8.74 1.97 5.38
CA ALA A 181 -10.18 2.14 5.25
C ALA A 181 -10.62 3.58 5.53
N LEU A 182 -10.08 4.19 6.59
CA LEU A 182 -10.41 5.56 7.00
C LEU A 182 -10.12 6.57 5.89
N MET A 183 -8.95 6.50 5.25
CA MET A 183 -8.56 7.41 4.16
C MET A 183 -9.49 7.29 2.96
N ILE A 184 -9.81 6.07 2.54
CA ILE A 184 -10.72 5.81 1.41
C ILE A 184 -12.11 6.38 1.73
N LEU A 185 -12.62 6.13 2.94
CA LEU A 185 -13.96 6.54 3.35
C LEU A 185 -14.09 8.05 3.58
N ILE A 186 -13.06 8.72 4.14
CA ILE A 186 -13.02 10.20 4.23
C ILE A 186 -13.10 10.80 2.81
N THR A 187 -12.33 10.26 1.87
CA THR A 187 -12.31 10.75 0.49
C THR A 187 -13.67 10.54 -0.17
N ALA A 188 -14.26 9.35 -0.05
CA ALA A 188 -15.55 9.03 -0.64
C ALA A 188 -16.69 9.90 -0.08
N LEU A 189 -16.72 10.08 1.24
CA LEU A 189 -17.69 10.97 1.88
C LEU A 189 -17.44 12.44 1.50
N GLY A 190 -16.18 12.88 1.38
CA GLY A 190 -15.81 14.23 0.97
C GLY A 190 -16.30 14.64 -0.42
N GLN A 191 -16.44 13.67 -1.33
CA GLN A 191 -16.88 13.89 -2.72
C GLN A 191 -18.40 13.98 -2.89
N SER A 192 -19.20 13.80 -1.83
CA SER A 192 -20.67 13.87 -1.90
C SER A 192 -21.16 15.29 -2.15
N ASP A 193 -22.14 15.45 -3.05
CA ASP A 193 -22.73 16.75 -3.39
C ASP A 193 -23.71 17.23 -2.31
N ALA A 194 -23.48 18.45 -1.79
CA ALA A 194 -24.34 19.11 -0.80
C ALA A 194 -25.79 19.25 -1.26
N ARG A 195 -26.01 19.43 -2.56
CA ARG A 195 -27.36 19.60 -3.16
C ARG A 195 -28.28 18.43 -2.88
N LEU A 196 -27.74 17.18 -2.85
CA LEU A 196 -28.52 15.99 -2.50
C LEU A 196 -29.05 16.04 -1.06
N TYR A 197 -28.25 16.55 -0.15
CA TYR A 197 -28.64 16.72 1.27
C TYR A 197 -29.65 17.86 1.44
N GLU A 198 -29.52 18.92 0.66
CA GLU A 198 -30.48 20.03 0.63
C GLU A 198 -31.84 19.58 0.08
N ALA A 199 -31.84 18.86 -1.05
CA ALA A 199 -33.06 18.28 -1.61
C ALA A 199 -33.76 17.33 -0.62
N SER A 200 -33.01 16.44 0.05
CA SER A 200 -33.54 15.56 1.09
C SER A 200 -34.19 16.33 2.23
N ARG A 201 -33.60 17.47 2.62
CA ARG A 201 -34.12 18.33 3.69
C ARG A 201 -35.40 19.08 3.26
N VAL A 202 -35.45 19.62 2.04
CA VAL A 202 -36.63 20.27 1.47
C VAL A 202 -37.81 19.30 1.39
N LEU A 203 -37.52 18.02 1.09
CA LEU A 203 -38.51 16.93 1.07
C LEU A 203 -38.93 16.44 2.47
N GLY A 204 -38.47 17.09 3.55
CA GLY A 204 -38.83 16.74 4.92
C GLY A 204 -38.28 15.41 5.43
N SER A 205 -37.21 14.87 4.80
CA SER A 205 -36.64 13.59 5.20
C SER A 205 -35.98 13.67 6.58
N SER A 206 -36.23 12.66 7.42
CA SER A 206 -35.56 12.50 8.72
C SER A 206 -34.04 12.26 8.51
N GLY A 207 -33.25 12.50 9.56
CA GLY A 207 -31.79 12.24 9.53
C GLY A 207 -31.45 10.80 9.16
N TRP A 208 -32.18 9.81 9.68
CA TRP A 208 -32.04 8.40 9.34
C TRP A 208 -32.38 8.13 7.86
N ARG A 209 -33.47 8.69 7.37
CA ARG A 209 -33.87 8.55 5.96
C ARG A 209 -32.81 9.18 5.03
N THR A 210 -32.30 10.35 5.36
CA THR A 210 -31.19 11.00 4.62
C THR A 210 -29.92 10.14 4.65
N PHE A 211 -29.60 9.51 5.77
CA PHE A 211 -28.47 8.60 5.88
C PHE A 211 -28.61 7.42 4.93
N VAL A 212 -29.74 6.73 4.94
CA VAL A 212 -29.97 5.53 4.11
C VAL A 212 -30.15 5.87 2.64
N THR A 213 -30.82 6.99 2.29
CA THR A 213 -31.16 7.31 0.88
C THR A 213 -30.13 8.21 0.20
N VAL A 214 -29.31 8.96 0.92
CA VAL A 214 -28.32 9.88 0.35
C VAL A 214 -26.90 9.47 0.73
N THR A 215 -26.59 9.40 2.05
CA THR A 215 -25.21 9.20 2.51
C THR A 215 -24.68 7.83 2.11
N LEU A 216 -25.40 6.76 2.41
CA LEU A 216 -24.97 5.39 2.14
C LEU A 216 -24.88 5.08 0.63
N PRO A 217 -25.85 5.46 -0.23
CA PRO A 217 -25.76 5.25 -1.67
C PRO A 217 -24.64 6.06 -2.34
N THR A 218 -24.36 7.29 -1.88
CA THR A 218 -23.25 8.07 -2.42
C THR A 218 -21.88 7.53 -1.99
N ALA A 219 -21.79 6.92 -0.80
CA ALA A 219 -20.57 6.31 -0.28
C ALA A 219 -20.36 4.85 -0.75
N ARG A 220 -21.31 4.23 -1.47
CA ARG A 220 -21.30 2.78 -1.78
C ARG A 220 -20.02 2.28 -2.44
N TYR A 221 -19.50 3.00 -3.42
CA TYR A 221 -18.26 2.60 -4.09
C TYR A 221 -17.04 2.82 -3.20
N GLY A 222 -17.05 3.85 -2.35
CA GLY A 222 -16.02 4.04 -1.34
C GLY A 222 -16.02 2.94 -0.28
N LEU A 223 -17.21 2.53 0.18
CA LEU A 223 -17.38 1.40 1.11
C LEU A 223 -16.87 0.10 0.48
N LEU A 224 -17.23 -0.17 -0.78
CA LEU A 224 -16.80 -1.37 -1.48
C LEU A 224 -15.28 -1.35 -1.73
N SER A 225 -14.72 -0.20 -2.13
CA SER A 225 -13.26 -0.05 -2.29
C SER A 225 -12.52 -0.23 -0.96
N ALA A 226 -13.03 0.35 0.14
CA ALA A 226 -12.45 0.14 1.47
C ALA A 226 -12.52 -1.34 1.91
N ALA A 227 -13.65 -2.02 1.63
CA ALA A 227 -13.81 -3.43 1.95
C ALA A 227 -12.82 -4.32 1.18
N ILE A 228 -12.67 -4.10 -0.13
CA ILE A 228 -11.73 -4.86 -0.96
C ILE A 228 -10.28 -4.59 -0.51
N ALA A 229 -9.93 -3.33 -0.24
CA ALA A 229 -8.60 -2.97 0.21
C ALA A 229 -8.25 -3.62 1.57
N VAL A 230 -9.15 -3.54 2.56
CA VAL A 230 -8.95 -4.17 3.88
C VAL A 230 -8.86 -5.68 3.76
N PHE A 231 -9.73 -6.31 2.96
CA PHE A 231 -9.70 -7.76 2.72
C PHE A 231 -8.34 -8.18 2.15
N THR A 232 -7.87 -7.49 1.12
CA THR A 232 -6.56 -7.79 0.50
C THR A 232 -5.42 -7.62 1.49
N LEU A 233 -5.38 -6.51 2.24
CA LEU A 233 -4.36 -6.26 3.26
C LEU A 233 -4.36 -7.36 4.33
N THR A 234 -5.55 -7.78 4.79
CA THR A 234 -5.70 -8.80 5.83
C THR A 234 -5.17 -10.17 5.37
N ILE A 235 -5.53 -10.62 4.17
CA ILE A 235 -5.10 -11.96 3.69
C ILE A 235 -3.60 -11.99 3.35
N CYS A 236 -3.00 -10.83 3.03
CA CYS A 236 -1.59 -10.71 2.64
C CYS A 236 -0.65 -10.43 3.82
N ASP A 237 -1.17 -10.06 5.00
CA ASP A 237 -0.32 -9.77 6.15
C ASP A 237 0.28 -11.03 6.75
N PHE A 238 1.55 -10.94 7.03
CA PHE A 238 2.34 -11.98 7.69
C PHE A 238 2.63 -11.62 9.15
N GLY A 239 2.95 -10.35 9.42
CA GLY A 239 3.56 -9.91 10.66
C GLY A 239 2.69 -10.16 11.90
N VAL A 240 1.46 -9.67 11.89
CA VAL A 240 0.54 -9.87 13.04
C VAL A 240 0.27 -11.36 13.26
N ALA A 241 -0.02 -12.10 12.18
CA ALA A 241 -0.35 -13.51 12.29
C ALA A 241 0.83 -14.37 12.77
N LYS A 242 2.08 -13.98 12.46
CA LYS A 242 3.30 -14.67 12.91
C LYS A 242 3.52 -14.50 14.41
N VAL A 243 3.35 -13.29 14.95
CA VAL A 243 3.61 -12.99 16.38
C VAL A 243 2.48 -13.51 17.27
N ILE A 244 1.20 -13.25 16.93
CA ILE A 244 0.09 -13.53 17.85
C ILE A 244 -0.81 -14.68 17.39
N GLY A 245 -0.56 -15.24 16.20
CA GLY A 245 -1.38 -16.32 15.66
C GLY A 245 -1.29 -17.65 16.42
N GLY A 246 -0.18 -17.93 17.11
CA GLY A 246 0.04 -19.17 17.82
C GLY A 246 -0.11 -20.39 16.89
N GLN A 247 -1.06 -21.28 17.20
CA GLN A 247 -1.37 -22.47 16.39
C GLN A 247 -2.39 -22.21 15.26
N TYR A 248 -2.91 -20.97 15.17
CA TYR A 248 -3.90 -20.62 14.16
C TYR A 248 -3.23 -20.24 12.85
N SER A 249 -3.12 -21.21 11.95
CA SER A 249 -2.42 -21.03 10.67
C SER A 249 -3.27 -20.26 9.66
N VAL A 250 -2.61 -19.30 8.97
CA VAL A 250 -3.13 -18.59 7.79
C VAL A 250 -2.17 -18.78 6.61
N LEU A 251 -2.61 -18.53 5.37
CA LEU A 251 -1.79 -18.79 4.17
C LEU A 251 -0.44 -18.08 4.19
N ALA A 252 -0.38 -16.84 4.67
CA ALA A 252 0.88 -16.10 4.76
C ALA A 252 1.88 -16.76 5.73
N THR A 253 1.44 -17.21 6.90
CA THR A 253 2.31 -17.95 7.84
C THR A 253 2.65 -19.35 7.33
N ASP A 254 1.76 -19.96 6.55
CA ASP A 254 2.03 -21.27 5.95
C ASP A 254 3.14 -21.20 4.89
N ILE A 255 3.15 -20.18 4.03
CA ILE A 255 4.26 -19.92 3.08
C ILE A 255 5.59 -19.85 3.84
N TYR A 256 5.65 -19.08 4.91
CA TYR A 256 6.86 -18.95 5.72
C TYR A 256 7.28 -20.29 6.34
N ARG A 257 6.33 -21.05 6.88
CA ARG A 257 6.59 -22.37 7.47
C ARG A 257 7.11 -23.37 6.45
N GLN A 258 6.53 -23.42 5.22
CA GLN A 258 6.99 -24.31 4.16
C GLN A 258 8.41 -23.96 3.70
N VAL A 259 8.68 -22.66 3.50
CA VAL A 259 9.95 -22.19 2.95
C VAL A 259 11.08 -22.22 3.99
N ILE A 260 10.87 -21.59 5.15
CA ILE A 260 11.91 -21.43 6.18
C ILE A 260 11.90 -22.60 7.16
N GLY A 261 10.71 -23.06 7.59
CA GLY A 261 10.59 -24.13 8.59
C GLY A 261 10.88 -25.51 8.03
N MET A 262 10.34 -25.85 6.86
CA MET A 262 10.43 -27.17 6.26
C MET A 262 11.40 -27.23 5.07
N GLN A 263 11.92 -26.11 4.63
CA GLN A 263 12.78 -25.97 3.44
C GLN A 263 12.16 -26.56 2.15
N ASN A 264 10.83 -26.69 2.13
CA ASN A 264 10.08 -27.19 0.98
C ASN A 264 9.65 -26.04 0.07
N PHE A 265 10.51 -25.69 -0.87
CA PHE A 265 10.31 -24.58 -1.79
C PHE A 265 9.17 -24.82 -2.78
N SER A 266 8.95 -26.06 -3.22
CA SER A 266 7.89 -26.40 -4.17
C SER A 266 6.50 -26.22 -3.54
N LEU A 267 6.28 -26.71 -2.32
CA LEU A 267 5.03 -26.48 -1.59
C LEU A 267 4.86 -25.01 -1.17
N GLY A 268 5.96 -24.31 -0.81
CA GLY A 268 5.96 -22.87 -0.57
C GLY A 268 5.51 -22.09 -1.81
N ALA A 269 5.93 -22.49 -3.01
CA ALA A 269 5.47 -21.90 -4.27
C ALA A 269 3.97 -22.15 -4.52
N VAL A 270 3.48 -23.38 -4.25
CA VAL A 270 2.04 -23.71 -4.35
C VAL A 270 1.21 -22.87 -3.40
N ALA A 271 1.64 -22.74 -2.13
CA ALA A 271 0.98 -21.89 -1.13
C ALA A 271 0.93 -20.42 -1.58
N SER A 272 2.02 -19.93 -2.18
CA SER A 272 2.10 -18.56 -2.72
C SER A 272 1.17 -18.33 -3.91
N VAL A 273 1.07 -19.30 -4.84
CA VAL A 273 0.09 -19.24 -5.93
C VAL A 273 -1.34 -19.26 -5.39
N THR A 274 -1.60 -20.07 -4.38
CA THR A 274 -2.92 -20.15 -3.71
C THR A 274 -3.30 -18.81 -3.07
N LEU A 275 -2.35 -18.12 -2.42
CA LEU A 275 -2.58 -16.77 -1.85
C LEU A 275 -2.73 -15.70 -2.93
N LEU A 276 -2.02 -15.83 -4.06
CA LEU A 276 -2.06 -14.87 -5.15
C LEU A 276 -3.45 -14.82 -5.83
N LEU A 277 -4.17 -15.94 -5.91
CA LEU A 277 -5.49 -16.00 -6.57
C LEU A 277 -6.53 -15.04 -5.95
N PRO A 278 -6.85 -15.10 -4.63
CA PRO A 278 -7.78 -14.15 -4.03
C PRO A 278 -7.27 -12.70 -4.07
N ALA A 279 -5.95 -12.47 -4.02
CA ALA A 279 -5.38 -11.13 -4.15
C ALA A 279 -5.59 -10.54 -5.55
N LEU A 280 -5.37 -11.32 -6.61
CA LEU A 280 -5.65 -10.91 -8.01
C LEU A 280 -7.13 -10.67 -8.24
N LEU A 281 -8.01 -11.52 -7.70
CA LEU A 281 -9.46 -11.33 -7.79
C LEU A 281 -9.89 -10.03 -7.11
N SER A 282 -9.41 -9.78 -5.90
CA SER A 282 -9.67 -8.55 -5.15
C SER A 282 -9.19 -7.33 -5.92
N PHE A 283 -8.00 -7.38 -6.50
CA PHE A 283 -7.45 -6.31 -7.33
C PHE A 283 -8.33 -6.04 -8.56
N ALA A 284 -8.77 -7.08 -9.27
CA ALA A 284 -9.64 -6.93 -10.43
C ALA A 284 -11.00 -6.29 -10.06
N LEU A 285 -11.54 -6.65 -8.90
CA LEU A 285 -12.76 -6.03 -8.37
C LEU A 285 -12.53 -4.57 -7.98
N GLU A 286 -11.43 -4.27 -7.27
CA GLU A 286 -11.08 -2.90 -6.88
C GLU A 286 -10.90 -1.99 -8.09
N HIS A 287 -10.22 -2.46 -9.13
CA HIS A 287 -10.02 -1.69 -10.35
C HIS A 287 -11.37 -1.30 -11.00
N ARG A 288 -12.34 -2.23 -11.07
CA ARG A 288 -13.68 -1.96 -11.57
C ARG A 288 -14.48 -0.99 -10.69
N VAL A 289 -14.35 -1.11 -9.37
CA VAL A 289 -15.04 -0.24 -8.40
C VAL A 289 -14.47 1.17 -8.44
N ARG A 290 -13.16 1.30 -8.48
CA ARG A 290 -12.46 2.59 -8.53
C ARG A 290 -12.79 3.39 -9.79
N SER A 291 -12.89 2.74 -10.95
CA SER A 291 -13.31 3.41 -12.20
C SER A 291 -14.72 3.99 -12.07
N LYS A 292 -15.67 3.23 -11.51
CA LYS A 292 -17.05 3.72 -11.26
C LYS A 292 -17.11 4.86 -10.24
N MET A 293 -16.24 4.83 -9.22
CA MET A 293 -16.16 5.90 -8.24
C MET A 293 -15.66 7.21 -8.87
N GLN A 294 -14.70 7.13 -9.79
CA GLN A 294 -14.21 8.31 -10.52
C GLN A 294 -15.27 8.88 -11.49
N GLU A 295 -16.05 8.04 -12.14
CA GLU A 295 -17.16 8.46 -13.01
C GLU A 295 -18.26 9.19 -12.24
N GLN A 296 -18.54 8.80 -10.98
CA GLN A 296 -19.52 9.48 -10.13
C GLN A 296 -19.01 10.81 -9.56
N SER A 297 -17.71 11.01 -9.50
CA SER A 297 -17.10 12.24 -9.00
C SER A 297 -17.33 13.38 -10.01
N SER A 298 -18.42 14.13 -9.83
CA SER A 298 -18.70 15.31 -10.63
C SER A 298 -17.75 16.44 -10.28
N THR A 299 -17.08 17.02 -11.29
CA THR A 299 -16.24 18.22 -11.13
C THR A 299 -17.02 19.45 -10.66
N LYS A 300 -18.37 19.39 -10.66
CA LYS A 300 -19.29 20.45 -10.24
C LYS A 300 -19.95 20.18 -8.88
N ALA A 301 -19.52 19.14 -8.14
CA ALA A 301 -20.08 18.83 -6.83
C ALA A 301 -19.73 19.92 -5.82
N VAL A 302 -20.73 20.38 -5.06
CA VAL A 302 -20.54 21.35 -3.98
C VAL A 302 -20.19 20.60 -2.70
N PRO A 303 -19.07 20.91 -2.02
CA PRO A 303 -18.69 20.23 -0.79
C PRO A 303 -19.76 20.38 0.31
N TYR A 304 -20.12 19.27 0.94
CA TYR A 304 -21.08 19.29 2.03
C TYR A 304 -20.48 19.95 3.28
N GLN A 305 -21.19 20.94 3.83
CA GLN A 305 -20.87 21.58 5.11
C GLN A 305 -21.86 21.11 6.19
N PRO A 306 -21.39 20.43 7.25
CA PRO A 306 -22.27 19.95 8.31
C PRO A 306 -22.82 21.12 9.14
N LYS A 307 -24.11 21.04 9.51
CA LYS A 307 -24.71 21.97 10.46
C LYS A 307 -24.55 21.43 11.89
N PRO A 308 -24.36 22.28 12.91
CA PRO A 308 -24.23 21.84 14.29
C PRO A 308 -25.51 21.12 14.77
N HIS A 309 -25.33 19.99 15.48
CA HIS A 309 -26.43 19.26 16.13
C HIS A 309 -25.88 18.52 17.35
N ARG A 310 -26.27 18.98 18.55
CA ARG A 310 -25.66 18.60 19.84
C ARG A 310 -25.56 17.08 20.05
N LEU A 311 -26.67 16.34 19.90
CA LEU A 311 -26.67 14.90 20.15
C LEU A 311 -25.78 14.13 19.15
N ARG A 312 -25.91 14.42 17.86
CA ARG A 312 -25.10 13.80 16.81
C ARG A 312 -23.61 14.07 17.01
N ASP A 313 -23.27 15.34 17.31
CA ASP A 313 -21.87 15.76 17.44
C ASP A 313 -21.24 15.18 18.73
N LEU A 314 -22.05 15.02 19.82
CA LEU A 314 -21.62 14.33 21.04
C LEU A 314 -21.41 12.82 20.84
N LEU A 315 -22.33 12.14 20.17
CA LEU A 315 -22.19 10.72 19.84
C LEU A 315 -20.98 10.47 18.94
N ALA A 316 -20.76 11.35 17.95
CA ALA A 316 -19.59 11.30 17.10
C ALA A 316 -18.28 11.51 17.88
N LEU A 317 -18.27 12.45 18.80
CA LEU A 317 -17.14 12.68 19.70
C LEU A 317 -16.87 11.44 20.56
N GLY A 318 -17.90 10.85 21.19
CA GLY A 318 -17.78 9.63 21.99
C GLY A 318 -17.23 8.45 21.19
N TRP A 319 -17.74 8.25 19.96
CA TRP A 319 -17.24 7.22 19.06
C TRP A 319 -15.77 7.40 18.71
N CYS A 320 -15.38 8.60 18.28
CA CYS A 320 -13.99 8.89 17.93
C CYS A 320 -13.06 8.82 19.15
N THR A 321 -13.51 9.24 20.33
CA THR A 321 -12.74 9.17 21.57
C THR A 321 -12.50 7.72 22.00
N LEU A 322 -13.52 6.86 21.93
CA LEU A 322 -13.40 5.44 22.24
C LEU A 322 -12.29 4.78 21.41
N TRP A 323 -12.38 4.90 20.08
CA TRP A 323 -11.39 4.28 19.20
C TRP A 323 -10.01 4.93 19.28
N ALA A 324 -9.95 6.26 19.46
CA ALA A 324 -8.69 6.96 19.67
C ALA A 324 -7.98 6.51 20.95
N LEU A 325 -8.70 6.30 22.05
CA LEU A 325 -8.14 5.78 23.31
C LEU A 325 -7.65 4.35 23.15
N LEU A 326 -8.40 3.48 22.46
CA LEU A 326 -7.96 2.11 22.18
C LEU A 326 -6.68 2.09 21.32
N PHE A 327 -6.59 2.95 20.32
CA PHE A 327 -5.39 3.04 19.47
C PHE A 327 -4.19 3.56 20.26
N LEU A 328 -4.39 4.61 21.06
CA LEU A 328 -3.32 5.14 21.92
C LEU A 328 -2.92 4.15 23.02
N ALA A 329 -3.84 3.33 23.53
CA ALA A 329 -3.54 2.29 24.48
C ALA A 329 -2.64 1.18 23.88
N LEU A 330 -2.91 0.78 22.61
CA LEU A 330 -2.06 -0.18 21.91
C LEU A 330 -0.66 0.41 21.64
N VAL A 331 -0.57 1.62 21.11
CA VAL A 331 0.72 2.28 20.86
C VAL A 331 1.47 2.52 22.17
N GLY A 332 0.77 3.05 23.17
CA GLY A 332 1.35 3.36 24.48
C GLY A 332 1.88 2.13 25.18
N MET A 333 1.19 0.99 25.05
CA MET A 333 1.65 -0.28 25.66
C MET A 333 2.91 -0.81 24.99
N ALA A 334 3.04 -0.70 23.68
CA ALA A 334 4.26 -1.09 22.98
C ALA A 334 5.47 -0.24 23.45
N VAL A 335 5.26 1.09 23.52
CA VAL A 335 6.29 2.02 24.04
C VAL A 335 6.58 1.73 25.51
N TYR A 336 5.57 1.51 26.34
CA TYR A 336 5.75 1.18 27.75
C TYR A 336 6.50 -0.15 27.91
N GLY A 337 6.12 -1.20 27.16
CA GLY A 337 6.79 -2.50 27.19
C GLY A 337 8.26 -2.45 26.78
N SER A 338 8.65 -1.50 25.92
CA SER A 338 10.04 -1.28 25.54
C SER A 338 10.89 -0.61 26.64
N LEU A 339 10.24 -0.02 27.65
CA LEU A 339 10.90 0.72 28.73
C LEU A 339 10.85 -0.04 30.08
N VAL A 340 10.01 -1.07 30.22
CA VAL A 340 9.87 -1.82 31.47
C VAL A 340 11.03 -2.77 31.66
N GLN A 341 11.68 -2.71 32.83
CA GLN A 341 12.88 -3.45 33.14
C GLN A 341 12.69 -4.98 33.08
N PHE A 342 11.64 -5.51 33.71
CA PHE A 342 11.35 -6.95 33.68
C PHE A 342 9.84 -7.21 33.85
N TRP A 343 9.18 -7.49 32.74
CA TRP A 343 7.74 -7.73 32.71
C TRP A 343 7.37 -9.12 33.24
N PRO A 344 6.29 -9.28 34.05
CA PRO A 344 5.48 -8.25 34.71
C PRO A 344 5.98 -7.92 36.14
N TYR A 345 7.14 -8.42 36.55
CA TYR A 345 7.58 -8.46 37.94
C TYR A 345 8.27 -7.18 38.39
N ASN A 346 9.01 -6.51 37.54
CA ASN A 346 9.67 -5.24 37.83
C ASN A 346 9.27 -4.19 36.77
N LEU A 347 8.32 -3.33 37.15
CA LEU A 347 7.76 -2.29 36.29
C LEU A 347 8.58 -0.99 36.28
N GLY A 348 9.77 -0.99 36.89
CA GLY A 348 10.73 0.10 36.80
C GLY A 348 11.09 0.41 35.35
N LEU A 349 11.31 1.70 35.06
CA LEU A 349 11.67 2.12 33.72
C LEU A 349 13.18 2.02 33.50
N THR A 350 13.59 1.48 32.37
CA THR A 350 14.98 1.37 31.93
C THR A 350 15.13 1.67 30.45
N LEU A 351 16.34 2.00 30.02
CA LEU A 351 16.73 2.07 28.61
C LEU A 351 17.64 0.89 28.19
N ASP A 352 17.82 -0.09 29.05
CA ASP A 352 18.74 -1.22 28.78
C ASP A 352 18.34 -2.03 27.56
N HIS A 353 17.02 -2.12 27.25
CA HIS A 353 16.51 -2.79 26.05
C HIS A 353 16.93 -2.12 24.75
N TYR A 354 17.40 -0.88 24.81
CA TYR A 354 17.94 -0.14 23.66
C TYR A 354 19.47 -0.32 23.51
N ALA A 355 20.11 -1.01 24.41
CA ALA A 355 21.54 -1.34 24.32
C ALA A 355 21.74 -2.59 23.43
N PHE A 356 21.37 -2.50 22.17
CA PHE A 356 21.38 -3.64 21.24
C PHE A 356 22.75 -4.27 21.05
N ASP A 357 23.85 -3.50 21.17
CA ASP A 357 25.21 -4.04 21.03
C ASP A 357 25.55 -5.07 22.12
N SER A 358 24.93 -4.98 23.28
CA SER A 358 25.11 -5.94 24.37
C SER A 358 24.04 -7.05 24.41
N ASN A 359 22.85 -6.77 23.87
CA ASN A 359 21.66 -7.62 24.03
C ASN A 359 21.27 -8.35 22.75
N SER A 360 21.86 -8.01 21.60
CA SER A 360 21.49 -8.59 20.30
C SER A 360 22.73 -8.99 19.52
N VAL A 361 22.63 -10.12 18.81
CA VAL A 361 23.71 -10.64 17.93
C VAL A 361 24.08 -9.63 16.82
N TYR A 362 23.12 -8.80 16.40
CA TYR A 362 23.29 -7.88 15.28
C TYR A 362 23.52 -6.42 15.70
N GLY A 363 23.45 -6.10 17.00
CA GLY A 363 23.63 -4.74 17.50
C GLY A 363 22.65 -3.72 16.86
N TRP A 364 23.15 -2.54 16.53
CA TRP A 364 22.42 -1.45 15.84
C TRP A 364 22.36 -1.59 14.33
N GLN A 365 23.07 -2.57 13.75
CA GLN A 365 23.16 -2.74 12.29
C GLN A 365 21.79 -2.93 11.61
N PRO A 366 20.82 -3.71 12.15
CA PRO A 366 19.50 -3.85 11.55
C PRO A 366 18.76 -2.53 11.42
N PHE A 367 18.87 -1.64 12.41
CA PHE A 367 18.23 -0.33 12.35
C PHE A 367 18.89 0.58 11.30
N ALA A 368 20.23 0.58 11.23
CA ALA A 368 20.97 1.30 10.20
C ALA A 368 20.65 0.81 8.79
N ASN A 369 20.61 -0.52 8.58
CA ASN A 369 20.21 -1.12 7.31
C ASN A 369 18.79 -0.73 6.91
N THR A 370 17.85 -0.67 7.86
CA THR A 370 16.47 -0.26 7.61
C THR A 370 16.36 1.22 7.22
N LEU A 371 17.13 2.11 7.87
CA LEU A 371 17.19 3.52 7.46
C LEU A 371 17.76 3.67 6.05
N GLN A 372 18.81 2.92 5.72
CA GLN A 372 19.40 2.91 4.37
C GLN A 372 18.39 2.36 3.35
N LEU A 373 17.71 1.25 3.65
CA LEU A 373 16.66 0.69 2.80
C LEU A 373 15.58 1.73 2.54
N GLY A 374 15.07 2.39 3.59
CA GLY A 374 14.05 3.43 3.49
C GLY A 374 14.51 4.60 2.61
N LEU A 375 15.72 5.10 2.86
CA LEU A 375 16.28 6.23 2.13
C LEU A 375 16.52 5.91 0.65
N TYR A 376 17.16 4.78 0.35
CA TYR A 376 17.44 4.40 -1.04
C TYR A 376 16.15 4.04 -1.81
N SER A 377 15.20 3.35 -1.18
CA SER A 377 13.90 3.05 -1.78
C SER A 377 13.13 4.34 -2.08
N ALA A 378 13.15 5.31 -1.17
CA ALA A 378 12.50 6.60 -1.37
C ALA A 378 13.16 7.43 -2.47
N LEU A 379 14.49 7.56 -2.47
CA LEU A 379 15.22 8.34 -3.47
C LEU A 379 15.07 7.74 -4.87
N ILE A 380 15.45 6.47 -5.03
CA ILE A 380 15.44 5.77 -6.31
C ILE A 380 14.01 5.62 -6.81
N GLY A 381 13.09 5.17 -5.93
CA GLY A 381 11.70 4.94 -6.27
C GLY A 381 10.97 6.23 -6.68
N THR A 382 11.19 7.36 -5.98
CA THR A 382 10.55 8.64 -6.33
C THR A 382 10.97 9.13 -7.70
N VAL A 383 12.27 9.09 -8.00
CA VAL A 383 12.80 9.48 -9.32
C VAL A 383 12.22 8.58 -10.40
N LEU A 384 12.30 7.28 -10.20
CA LEU A 384 11.84 6.27 -11.15
C LEU A 384 10.33 6.39 -11.42
N VAL A 385 9.52 6.46 -10.38
CA VAL A 385 8.06 6.59 -10.47
C VAL A 385 7.70 7.89 -11.19
N MET A 386 8.31 9.03 -10.84
CA MET A 386 7.98 10.32 -11.44
C MET A 386 8.37 10.40 -12.92
N VAL A 387 9.57 9.90 -13.27
CA VAL A 387 10.04 9.90 -14.66
C VAL A 387 9.19 8.99 -15.55
N LEU A 388 8.84 7.78 -15.06
CA LEU A 388 8.02 6.84 -15.83
C LEU A 388 6.56 7.31 -15.94
N ALA A 389 5.98 7.86 -14.87
CA ALA A 389 4.65 8.46 -14.92
C ALA A 389 4.61 9.65 -15.88
N TRP A 390 5.65 10.50 -15.91
CA TRP A 390 5.77 11.58 -16.86
C TRP A 390 5.88 11.09 -18.31
N ALA A 391 6.72 10.09 -18.59
CA ALA A 391 6.86 9.50 -19.92
C ALA A 391 5.53 8.88 -20.40
N GLN A 392 4.74 8.32 -19.48
CA GLN A 392 3.43 7.75 -19.76
C GLN A 392 2.36 8.82 -20.02
N GLU A 393 2.26 9.85 -19.15
CA GLU A 393 1.14 10.81 -19.19
C GLU A 393 1.38 11.94 -20.20
N LYS A 394 2.61 12.50 -20.21
CA LYS A 394 2.97 13.65 -21.03
C LYS A 394 3.54 13.27 -22.39
N GLY A 395 3.93 12.02 -22.57
CA GLY A 395 4.34 11.51 -23.87
C GLY A 395 3.16 11.32 -24.82
N ARG A 396 3.30 11.72 -26.08
CA ARG A 396 2.23 11.66 -27.09
C ARG A 396 2.28 10.45 -28.01
N HIS A 397 3.41 9.75 -28.02
CA HIS A 397 3.69 8.63 -28.90
C HIS A 397 3.62 7.30 -28.15
N PHE A 398 3.69 6.19 -28.89
CA PHE A 398 3.81 4.83 -28.37
C PHE A 398 2.68 4.41 -27.40
N ALA A 399 1.42 4.68 -27.79
CA ALA A 399 0.25 4.35 -26.97
C ALA A 399 0.22 2.88 -26.46
N PRO A 400 0.58 1.83 -27.25
CA PRO A 400 0.63 0.46 -26.73
C PRO A 400 1.65 0.27 -25.60
N LEU A 401 2.85 0.88 -25.73
CA LEU A 401 3.88 0.77 -24.66
C LEU A 401 3.45 1.51 -23.39
N ARG A 402 2.77 2.65 -23.53
CA ARG A 402 2.20 3.40 -22.39
C ARG A 402 1.14 2.59 -21.66
N GLN A 403 0.28 1.89 -22.40
CA GLN A 403 -0.75 1.01 -21.84
C GLN A 403 -0.12 -0.20 -21.16
N LEU A 404 0.91 -0.82 -21.76
CA LEU A 404 1.64 -1.94 -21.16
C LEU A 404 2.34 -1.50 -19.87
N LEU A 405 3.04 -0.36 -19.86
CA LEU A 405 3.66 0.19 -18.67
C LEU A 405 2.62 0.43 -17.56
N HIS A 406 1.46 0.98 -17.91
CA HIS A 406 0.38 1.22 -16.95
C HIS A 406 -0.15 -0.10 -16.36
N LEU A 407 -0.35 -1.11 -17.18
CA LEU A 407 -0.83 -2.43 -16.74
C LEU A 407 0.17 -3.08 -15.78
N LEU A 408 1.46 -3.09 -16.13
CA LEU A 408 2.51 -3.61 -15.24
C LEU A 408 2.62 -2.82 -13.94
N ALA A 409 2.52 -1.49 -14.02
CA ALA A 409 2.52 -0.63 -12.85
C ALA A 409 1.34 -0.90 -11.90
N MET A 410 0.16 -1.24 -12.44
CA MET A 410 -1.01 -1.58 -11.64
C MET A 410 -0.92 -2.98 -11.04
N LEU A 411 -0.29 -3.93 -11.74
CA LEU A 411 -0.16 -5.31 -11.30
C LEU A 411 0.64 -5.43 -9.98
N SER A 412 1.57 -4.52 -9.73
CA SER A 412 2.38 -4.49 -8.50
C SER A 412 1.53 -4.45 -7.22
N LEU A 413 0.38 -3.77 -7.23
CA LEU A 413 -0.55 -3.70 -6.09
C LEU A 413 -1.23 -5.04 -5.79
N ALA A 414 -1.37 -5.89 -6.82
CA ALA A 414 -2.08 -7.16 -6.70
C ALA A 414 -1.22 -8.27 -6.08
N VAL A 415 0.09 -8.07 -6.00
CA VAL A 415 1.03 -9.12 -5.59
C VAL A 415 1.38 -8.98 -4.11
N PRO A 416 1.02 -9.97 -3.25
CA PRO A 416 1.42 -9.98 -1.86
C PRO A 416 2.95 -9.93 -1.69
N GLY A 417 3.44 -9.20 -0.67
CA GLY A 417 4.88 -9.06 -0.42
C GLY A 417 5.61 -10.40 -0.26
N MET A 418 5.02 -11.35 0.47
CA MET A 418 5.57 -12.71 0.64
C MET A 418 5.74 -13.45 -0.69
N VAL A 419 4.74 -13.33 -1.57
CA VAL A 419 4.74 -13.96 -2.90
C VAL A 419 5.85 -13.37 -3.77
N LEU A 420 6.00 -12.04 -3.73
CA LEU A 420 7.08 -11.35 -4.46
C LEU A 420 8.46 -11.76 -3.91
N GLY A 421 8.62 -11.79 -2.58
CA GLY A 421 9.87 -12.19 -1.93
C GLY A 421 10.29 -13.62 -2.29
N LEU A 422 9.35 -14.56 -2.29
CA LEU A 422 9.63 -15.94 -2.70
C LEU A 422 9.97 -16.03 -4.21
N GLY A 423 9.25 -15.29 -5.05
CA GLY A 423 9.58 -15.16 -6.47
C GLY A 423 11.01 -14.67 -6.71
N TYR A 424 11.48 -13.74 -5.85
CA TYR A 424 12.85 -13.22 -5.90
C TYR A 424 13.89 -14.29 -5.55
N ILE A 425 13.61 -15.17 -4.57
CA ILE A 425 14.49 -16.34 -4.32
C ILE A 425 14.66 -17.12 -5.62
N PHE A 426 13.57 -17.53 -6.24
CA PHE A 426 13.63 -18.41 -7.42
C PHE A 426 14.24 -17.74 -8.65
N PHE A 427 14.10 -16.41 -8.79
CA PHE A 427 14.62 -15.71 -9.94
C PHE A 427 16.08 -15.28 -9.76
N PHE A 428 16.46 -14.79 -8.56
CA PHE A 428 17.80 -14.24 -8.33
C PHE A 428 18.77 -15.26 -7.75
N ASN A 429 18.36 -16.14 -6.83
CA ASN A 429 19.26 -17.10 -6.23
C ASN A 429 19.72 -18.13 -7.27
N GLY A 430 21.02 -18.22 -7.47
CA GLY A 430 21.63 -19.12 -8.47
C GLY A 430 21.55 -18.62 -9.92
N ASN A 431 21.01 -17.42 -10.19
CA ASN A 431 21.01 -16.85 -11.52
C ASN A 431 22.43 -16.42 -11.93
N PRO A 432 22.94 -16.84 -13.10
CA PRO A 432 24.32 -16.54 -13.52
C PRO A 432 24.59 -15.05 -13.73
N LEU A 433 23.57 -14.25 -14.05
CA LEU A 433 23.70 -12.82 -14.31
C LEU A 433 23.42 -11.95 -13.06
N PHE A 434 22.47 -12.36 -12.24
CA PHE A 434 21.94 -11.53 -11.15
C PHE A 434 22.08 -12.16 -9.76
N GLY A 435 22.65 -13.37 -9.66
CA GLY A 435 22.76 -14.12 -8.40
C GLY A 435 23.57 -13.39 -7.32
N SER A 436 24.54 -12.56 -7.71
CA SER A 436 25.32 -11.74 -6.78
C SER A 436 24.50 -10.66 -6.05
N LEU A 437 23.28 -10.35 -6.53
CA LEU A 437 22.38 -9.42 -5.86
C LEU A 437 21.60 -10.07 -4.70
N TYR A 438 21.48 -11.41 -4.70
CA TYR A 438 20.73 -12.11 -3.65
C TYR A 438 21.40 -11.93 -2.28
N GLY A 439 20.60 -11.67 -1.25
CA GLY A 439 21.10 -11.39 0.09
C GLY A 439 21.65 -9.96 0.31
N THR A 440 21.52 -9.07 -0.67
CA THR A 440 22.07 -7.70 -0.59
C THR A 440 20.99 -6.64 -0.44
N LEU A 441 21.36 -5.48 0.15
CA LEU A 441 20.48 -4.32 0.31
C LEU A 441 19.91 -3.80 -1.04
N PRO A 442 20.66 -3.71 -2.15
CA PRO A 442 20.12 -3.31 -3.45
C PRO A 442 18.95 -4.16 -3.94
N LEU A 443 18.96 -5.48 -3.72
CA LEU A 443 17.84 -6.34 -4.10
C LEU A 443 16.61 -6.07 -3.25
N MET A 444 16.78 -5.81 -1.95
CA MET A 444 15.67 -5.42 -1.07
C MET A 444 15.10 -4.04 -1.44
N VAL A 445 15.96 -3.09 -1.84
CA VAL A 445 15.52 -1.79 -2.39
C VAL A 445 14.66 -2.01 -3.64
N LEU A 446 15.11 -2.85 -4.57
CA LEU A 446 14.34 -3.20 -5.76
C LEU A 446 12.98 -3.81 -5.39
N SER A 447 12.96 -4.78 -4.46
CA SER A 447 11.73 -5.41 -3.96
C SER A 447 10.77 -4.38 -3.38
N CYS A 448 11.23 -3.48 -2.52
CA CYS A 448 10.40 -2.43 -1.93
C CYS A 448 9.88 -1.44 -2.98
N VAL A 449 10.72 -0.97 -3.90
CA VAL A 449 10.30 -0.04 -4.97
C VAL A 449 9.24 -0.69 -5.86
N ILE A 450 9.42 -1.94 -6.24
CA ILE A 450 8.46 -2.68 -7.08
C ILE A 450 7.17 -2.95 -6.30
N HIS A 451 7.24 -3.42 -5.07
CA HIS A 451 6.06 -3.74 -4.26
C HIS A 451 5.18 -2.52 -4.00
N TYR A 452 5.77 -1.37 -3.71
CA TYR A 452 5.05 -0.12 -3.45
C TYR A 452 4.89 0.79 -4.68
N TYR A 453 5.24 0.32 -5.87
CA TYR A 453 5.27 1.11 -7.10
C TYR A 453 3.93 1.75 -7.44
N THR A 454 2.84 0.99 -7.39
CA THR A 454 1.52 1.39 -7.88
C THR A 454 1.01 2.68 -7.25
N VAL A 455 1.08 2.79 -5.92
CA VAL A 455 0.54 3.95 -5.20
C VAL A 455 1.33 5.22 -5.54
N GLY A 456 2.67 5.11 -5.56
CA GLY A 456 3.52 6.21 -6.00
C GLY A 456 3.22 6.63 -7.45
N HIS A 457 3.07 5.66 -8.35
CA HIS A 457 2.76 5.90 -9.76
C HIS A 457 1.42 6.59 -9.97
N MET A 458 0.37 6.16 -9.26
CA MET A 458 -0.94 6.79 -9.30
C MET A 458 -0.92 8.22 -8.74
N THR A 459 -0.16 8.46 -7.67
CA THR A 459 0.05 9.81 -7.09
C THR A 459 0.72 10.72 -8.12
N ALA A 460 1.79 10.24 -8.76
CA ALA A 460 2.48 10.98 -9.83
C ALA A 460 1.57 11.28 -11.01
N LEU A 461 0.84 10.27 -11.53
CA LEU A 461 -0.12 10.46 -12.63
C LEU A 461 -1.21 11.47 -12.28
N THR A 462 -1.76 11.41 -11.07
CA THR A 462 -2.80 12.33 -10.62
C THR A 462 -2.28 13.76 -10.58
N SER A 463 -1.08 13.98 -10.03
CA SER A 463 -0.42 15.29 -10.01
C SER A 463 -0.17 15.82 -11.43
N LEU A 464 0.35 14.97 -12.32
CA LEU A 464 0.63 15.35 -13.71
C LEU A 464 -0.64 15.70 -14.51
N LYS A 465 -1.76 15.01 -14.26
CA LYS A 465 -3.07 15.30 -14.88
C LYS A 465 -3.67 16.63 -14.41
N GLN A 466 -3.36 17.07 -13.20
CA GLN A 466 -3.82 18.35 -12.66
C GLN A 466 -3.08 19.57 -13.24
N LEU A 467 -1.92 19.37 -13.89
CA LEU A 467 -1.21 20.46 -14.53
C LEU A 467 -1.96 20.95 -15.78
N PRO A 468 -2.12 22.28 -15.94
CA PRO A 468 -2.79 22.87 -17.11
C PRO A 468 -2.14 22.43 -18.42
N LYS A 469 -2.97 22.01 -19.39
CA LYS A 469 -2.50 21.59 -20.71
C LYS A 469 -1.85 22.72 -21.51
N GLU A 470 -2.21 23.95 -21.18
CA GLU A 470 -1.68 25.18 -21.78
C GLU A 470 -0.16 25.29 -21.61
N LEU A 471 0.38 24.83 -20.48
CA LEU A 471 1.84 24.83 -20.24
C LEU A 471 2.59 23.96 -21.27
N GLU A 472 1.99 22.84 -21.68
CA GLU A 472 2.57 21.95 -22.70
C GLU A 472 2.46 22.57 -24.09
N LEU A 473 1.31 23.20 -24.39
CA LEU A 473 1.09 23.86 -25.68
C LEU A 473 2.05 25.02 -25.87
N VAL A 474 2.31 25.82 -24.84
CA VAL A 474 3.30 26.90 -24.84
C VAL A 474 4.71 26.35 -25.09
N ALA A 475 5.09 25.27 -24.36
CA ALA A 475 6.41 24.65 -24.57
C ALA A 475 6.60 24.18 -26.03
N ILE A 476 5.57 23.61 -26.64
CA ILE A 476 5.59 23.15 -28.03
C ILE A 476 5.69 24.34 -28.99
N SER A 477 4.89 25.39 -28.77
CA SER A 477 4.90 26.61 -29.60
C SER A 477 6.26 27.28 -29.60
N LEU A 478 6.94 27.27 -28.46
CA LEU A 478 8.30 27.79 -28.27
C LEU A 478 9.39 26.79 -28.70
N ARG A 479 9.04 25.63 -29.24
CA ARG A 479 9.97 24.53 -29.61
C ARG A 479 10.91 24.11 -28.48
N ILE A 480 10.44 24.19 -27.23
CA ILE A 480 11.21 23.75 -26.06
C ILE A 480 11.22 22.21 -26.00
N PRO A 481 12.38 21.55 -25.91
CA PRO A 481 12.47 20.10 -25.77
C PRO A 481 11.72 19.60 -24.53
N LEU A 482 11.08 18.44 -24.62
CA LEU A 482 10.27 17.86 -23.54
C LEU A 482 11.05 17.76 -22.21
N TRP A 483 12.32 17.37 -22.24
CA TRP A 483 13.15 17.24 -21.04
C TRP A 483 13.40 18.59 -20.34
N LYS A 484 13.54 19.71 -21.11
CA LYS A 484 13.66 21.04 -20.50
C LYS A 484 12.35 21.50 -19.86
N ALA A 485 11.22 21.22 -20.51
CA ALA A 485 9.89 21.48 -19.95
C ALA A 485 9.66 20.66 -18.67
N PHE A 486 10.11 19.41 -18.63
CA PHE A 486 10.07 18.57 -17.44
C PHE A 486 10.80 19.22 -16.26
N TRP A 487 12.10 19.54 -16.43
CA TRP A 487 12.93 20.07 -15.35
C TRP A 487 12.52 21.47 -14.88
N ARG A 488 12.09 22.35 -15.80
CA ARG A 488 11.81 23.75 -15.47
C ARG A 488 10.35 24.03 -15.07
N VAL A 489 9.42 23.21 -15.50
CA VAL A 489 7.98 23.45 -15.29
C VAL A 489 7.33 22.28 -14.54
N THR A 490 7.39 21.06 -15.11
CA THR A 490 6.65 19.93 -14.58
C THR A 490 7.15 19.51 -13.20
N LEU A 491 8.45 19.36 -13.04
CA LEU A 491 9.06 18.90 -11.80
C LEU A 491 8.84 19.89 -10.63
N PRO A 492 9.11 21.21 -10.77
CA PRO A 492 8.81 22.16 -9.71
C PRO A 492 7.32 22.25 -9.35
N ALA A 493 6.44 22.18 -10.34
CA ALA A 493 4.99 22.21 -10.11
C ALA A 493 4.47 20.94 -9.41
N SER A 494 5.18 19.82 -9.57
CA SER A 494 4.84 18.51 -8.95
C SER A 494 5.61 18.26 -7.64
N LEU A 495 6.36 19.22 -7.13
CA LEU A 495 7.19 19.06 -5.92
C LEU A 495 6.41 18.55 -4.69
N PRO A 496 5.16 19.00 -4.42
CA PRO A 496 4.37 18.44 -3.33
C PRO A 496 4.08 16.94 -3.50
N ALA A 497 3.78 16.50 -4.72
CA ALA A 497 3.53 15.08 -5.01
C ALA A 497 4.81 14.24 -4.90
N LEU A 498 5.96 14.79 -5.33
CA LEU A 498 7.27 14.14 -5.16
C LEU A 498 7.57 13.90 -3.68
N LEU A 499 7.33 14.90 -2.83
CA LEU A 499 7.51 14.76 -1.39
C LEU A 499 6.57 13.70 -0.79
N GLU A 500 5.33 13.64 -1.27
CA GLU A 500 4.35 12.62 -0.84
C GLU A 500 4.79 11.21 -1.24
N ILE A 501 5.26 11.01 -2.48
CA ILE A 501 5.78 9.73 -2.99
C ILE A 501 7.02 9.32 -2.20
N PHE A 502 7.96 10.24 -1.97
CA PHE A 502 9.18 9.99 -1.22
C PHE A 502 8.87 9.45 0.19
N ILE A 503 7.99 10.14 0.93
CA ILE A 503 7.64 9.75 2.28
C ILE A 503 6.84 8.43 2.28
N TYR A 504 5.94 8.25 1.33
CA TYR A 504 5.21 6.99 1.18
C TYR A 504 6.17 5.81 1.02
N LEU A 505 7.14 5.92 0.10
CA LEU A 505 8.13 4.86 -0.12
C LEU A 505 9.05 4.67 1.09
N PHE A 506 9.49 5.76 1.72
CA PHE A 506 10.34 5.70 2.90
C PHE A 506 9.68 4.96 4.06
N VAL A 507 8.47 5.39 4.45
CA VAL A 507 7.75 4.79 5.57
C VAL A 507 7.42 3.33 5.31
N ASN A 508 6.91 3.00 4.11
CA ASN A 508 6.55 1.63 3.78
C ASN A 508 7.78 0.71 3.69
N ALA A 509 8.92 1.20 3.16
CA ALA A 509 10.15 0.42 3.14
C ALA A 509 10.71 0.17 4.56
N MET A 510 10.59 1.16 5.47
CA MET A 510 10.99 0.99 6.87
C MET A 510 10.14 0.00 7.65
N THR A 511 8.84 -0.05 7.35
CA THR A 511 7.88 -0.86 8.13
C THR A 511 7.60 -2.23 7.51
N THR A 512 8.10 -2.49 6.29
CA THR A 512 7.86 -3.75 5.59
C THR A 512 8.61 -4.92 6.24
N THR A 513 7.95 -6.06 6.33
CA THR A 513 8.55 -7.35 6.68
C THR A 513 8.33 -8.35 5.56
N SER A 514 7.12 -8.45 5.05
CA SER A 514 6.69 -9.50 4.11
C SER A 514 7.45 -9.49 2.78
N ALA A 515 7.79 -8.31 2.24
CA ALA A 515 8.47 -8.19 0.94
C ALA A 515 9.98 -8.50 0.99
N VAL A 516 10.57 -8.56 2.19
CA VAL A 516 12.03 -8.69 2.39
C VAL A 516 12.44 -9.88 3.25
N ILE A 517 11.47 -10.56 3.89
CA ILE A 517 11.71 -11.66 4.85
C ILE A 517 12.52 -12.83 4.24
N PHE A 518 12.51 -12.98 2.94
CA PHE A 518 13.23 -14.03 2.22
C PHE A 518 14.52 -13.54 1.54
N LEU A 519 14.87 -12.23 1.68
CA LEU A 519 15.91 -11.62 0.85
C LEU A 519 17.15 -11.17 1.64
N TYR A 520 17.14 -11.31 2.95
CA TYR A 520 18.26 -10.87 3.79
C TYR A 520 19.36 -11.92 3.95
N SER A 521 20.54 -11.46 4.28
CA SER A 521 21.69 -12.26 4.73
C SER A 521 22.13 -11.79 6.13
N SER A 522 23.16 -12.45 6.71
CA SER A 522 23.72 -12.04 8.02
C SER A 522 24.09 -10.56 8.10
N ASP A 523 24.60 -9.99 7.00
CA ASP A 523 25.09 -8.60 6.96
C ASP A 523 24.01 -7.59 6.61
N SER A 524 22.88 -8.05 6.09
CA SER A 524 21.79 -7.21 5.58
C SER A 524 20.48 -7.37 6.35
N VAL A 525 20.54 -7.85 7.59
CA VAL A 525 19.37 -7.96 8.47
C VAL A 525 18.71 -6.60 8.66
N LEU A 526 17.38 -6.56 8.57
CA LEU A 526 16.57 -5.35 8.76
C LEU A 526 15.96 -5.32 10.15
N ALA A 527 15.62 -4.13 10.64
CA ALA A 527 15.02 -3.96 11.96
C ALA A 527 13.71 -4.73 12.14
N SER A 528 12.84 -4.77 11.10
CA SER A 528 11.60 -5.54 11.15
C SER A 528 11.83 -7.06 11.24
N ILE A 529 12.91 -7.56 10.66
CA ILE A 529 13.33 -8.97 10.76
C ILE A 529 13.99 -9.23 12.12
N ALA A 530 14.81 -8.30 12.60
CA ALA A 530 15.39 -8.39 13.95
C ALA A 530 14.31 -8.42 15.03
N VAL A 531 13.24 -7.62 14.91
CA VAL A 531 12.06 -7.68 15.80
C VAL A 531 11.46 -9.09 15.82
N LEU A 532 11.31 -9.72 14.64
CA LEU A 532 10.77 -11.07 14.55
C LEU A 532 11.70 -12.09 15.22
N ASN A 533 13.01 -12.00 14.99
CA ASN A 533 14.00 -12.90 15.57
C ASN A 533 14.08 -12.76 17.11
N MET A 534 13.99 -11.53 17.63
CA MET A 534 13.93 -11.25 19.05
C MET A 534 12.66 -11.83 19.68
N GLU A 535 11.52 -11.69 19.02
CA GLU A 535 10.24 -12.26 19.47
C GLU A 535 10.28 -13.79 19.46
N ASP A 536 10.80 -14.42 18.40
CA ASP A 536 10.96 -15.88 18.31
C ASP A 536 11.94 -16.43 19.39
N SER A 537 12.92 -15.63 19.84
CA SER A 537 13.83 -15.99 20.95
C SER A 537 13.26 -15.66 22.33
N GLY A 538 12.07 -15.05 22.43
CA GLY A 538 11.40 -14.71 23.68
C GLY A 538 11.83 -13.37 24.29
N ASP A 539 12.67 -12.58 23.61
CA ASP A 539 13.06 -11.22 24.06
C ASP A 539 12.08 -10.17 23.53
N THR A 540 10.86 -10.22 24.05
CA THR A 540 9.76 -9.33 23.66
C THR A 540 10.06 -7.86 23.98
N ALA A 541 10.90 -7.58 25.00
CA ALA A 541 11.23 -6.20 25.39
C ALA A 541 12.18 -5.54 24.38
N ALA A 542 13.23 -6.23 23.94
CA ALA A 542 14.11 -5.72 22.88
C ALA A 542 13.38 -5.64 21.53
N ALA A 543 12.49 -6.60 21.24
CA ALA A 543 11.61 -6.54 20.06
C ALA A 543 10.71 -5.28 20.10
N ALA A 544 10.09 -4.97 21.23
CA ALA A 544 9.29 -3.76 21.43
C ALA A 544 10.14 -2.49 21.28
N ALA A 545 11.38 -2.48 21.81
CA ALA A 545 12.31 -1.35 21.69
C ALA A 545 12.69 -1.07 20.23
N MET A 546 13.08 -2.09 19.48
CA MET A 546 13.43 -1.95 18.06
C MET A 546 12.23 -1.49 17.23
N ALA A 547 11.03 -2.06 17.45
CA ALA A 547 9.81 -1.68 16.75
C ALA A 547 9.36 -0.24 17.11
N THR A 548 9.60 0.21 18.35
CA THR A 548 9.37 1.59 18.79
C THR A 548 10.32 2.57 18.07
N LEU A 549 11.58 2.20 17.86
CA LEU A 549 12.52 3.03 17.08
C LEU A 549 12.08 3.17 15.62
N ILE A 550 11.58 2.10 14.99
CA ILE A 550 11.02 2.17 13.63
C ILE A 550 9.84 3.17 13.60
N LEU A 551 8.92 3.08 14.57
CA LEU A 551 7.80 4.01 14.70
C LEU A 551 8.27 5.46 14.86
N LEU A 552 9.23 5.72 15.75
CA LEU A 552 9.75 7.06 16.00
C LEU A 552 10.43 7.65 14.76
N ALA A 553 11.22 6.86 14.04
CA ALA A 553 11.86 7.28 12.80
C ALA A 553 10.81 7.61 11.70
N ALA A 554 9.82 6.73 11.49
CA ALA A 554 8.73 6.95 10.55
C ALA A 554 7.89 8.19 10.92
N ALA A 555 7.58 8.37 12.21
CA ALA A 555 6.84 9.52 12.71
C ALA A 555 7.62 10.83 12.52
N THR A 556 8.94 10.84 12.80
CA THR A 556 9.80 12.00 12.62
C THR A 556 9.82 12.44 11.15
N VAL A 557 10.02 11.49 10.23
CA VAL A 557 10.03 11.80 8.79
C VAL A 557 8.67 12.30 8.32
N LYS A 558 7.56 11.72 8.84
CA LYS A 558 6.20 12.19 8.53
C LYS A 558 5.93 13.60 9.07
N LEU A 559 6.38 13.92 10.26
CA LEU A 559 6.26 15.28 10.83
C LEU A 559 7.06 16.29 10.01
N LEU A 560 8.30 15.96 9.63
CA LEU A 560 9.11 16.80 8.74
C LEU A 560 8.39 17.05 7.41
N GLN A 561 7.74 16.05 6.83
CA GLN A 561 6.92 16.23 5.63
C GLN A 561 5.80 17.25 5.86
N LEU A 562 5.06 17.15 6.94
CA LEU A 562 3.94 18.06 7.22
C LEU A 562 4.41 19.52 7.32
N PHE A 563 5.59 19.76 7.90
CA PHE A 563 6.19 21.11 7.95
C PHE A 563 6.66 21.57 6.56
N LEU A 564 7.39 20.72 5.84
CA LEU A 564 7.91 21.05 4.50
C LEU A 564 6.79 21.25 3.48
N SER A 565 5.76 20.41 3.47
CA SER A 565 4.65 20.53 2.54
C SER A 565 3.84 21.82 2.76
N ARG A 566 3.63 22.27 4.00
CA ARG A 566 3.01 23.58 4.28
C ARG A 566 3.85 24.72 3.71
N ALA A 567 5.15 24.72 3.98
CA ALA A 567 6.07 25.76 3.48
C ALA A 567 6.17 25.78 1.95
N LEU A 568 6.11 24.61 1.30
CA LEU A 568 6.15 24.49 -0.16
C LEU A 568 4.83 24.92 -0.81
N LEU A 569 3.68 24.54 -0.26
CA LEU A 569 2.37 24.94 -0.75
C LEU A 569 2.22 26.46 -0.72
N ASP A 570 2.64 27.12 0.37
CA ASP A 570 2.63 28.57 0.50
C ASP A 570 3.50 29.27 -0.55
N ARG A 571 4.59 28.63 -1.02
CA ARG A 571 5.49 29.20 -2.04
C ARG A 571 5.07 28.88 -3.47
N THR A 572 4.61 27.65 -3.73
CA THR A 572 4.40 27.18 -5.12
C THR A 572 2.97 27.33 -5.61
N GLN A 573 1.98 27.47 -4.73
CA GLN A 573 0.56 27.51 -5.10
C GLN A 573 -0.16 28.83 -4.73
N ARG A 574 0.56 29.89 -4.40
CA ARG A 574 -0.05 31.22 -4.16
C ARG A 574 -0.95 31.69 -5.30
N TRP A 575 -0.64 31.31 -6.53
CA TRP A 575 -1.42 31.62 -7.72
C TRP A 575 -2.80 30.90 -7.79
N ARG A 576 -3.01 29.83 -6.98
CA ARG A 576 -4.30 29.13 -6.91
C ARG A 576 -5.29 29.77 -5.94
N HIS A 577 -4.81 30.64 -5.07
CA HIS A 577 -5.61 31.34 -4.04
C HIS A 577 -5.91 32.78 -4.44
N GLN A 578 -5.43 33.24 -5.58
CA GLN A 578 -5.85 34.47 -6.26
C GLN A 578 -6.87 34.13 -7.38
#